data_359cfc173679253d0205e63a85f98a31
#
_entry.id   359cfc173679253d0205e63a85f98a31
#
_cell.length_a   1.000
_cell.length_b   1.000
_cell.length_c   1.000
_cell.angle_alpha   90.00
_cell.angle_beta   90.00
_cell.angle_gamma   90.00
#
_symmetry.space_group_name_H-M   'P 1'
#
loop_
_entity.id
_entity.type
_entity.pdbx_description
1 polymer ?
#
loop_
_entity_poly.entity_id
_entity_poly.type
_entity_poly.pdbx_seq_one_letter_code
_entity_poly.pdbx_strand_id
1 'polypeptide(L)'
;MSDSLFGTTTLSGFLPKAIPICGVLGDSHAALLGQNCIKPGQTKATYGTGSSVMMQTGEKLVTSRNGLATSLAWGLNGKVEYVLEGNLNYTGAVITWLKKDVALLAGDAESETLARSANPADKTYFVPAFTGLGAPYWDSEATGLLTGITRTTGRAEIVKAGVECIAYQITDLVLRMAQDAGLALAELRVDGGPTANGYLMQFQSDMAGVEVSVPDIQELSGFGAACAAGFASGLYNPGTVYDGMQRRSYTPKMTPQEHDARYAGWQKAVLQALLH
;
A
#
# COMPACT_ATOMS: atom_id res chain seq x y z
N MET A 1 11.92 -9.81 21.07
CA MET A 1 10.47 -10.05 20.97
C MET A 1 9.76 -8.71 21.01
N SER A 2 8.74 -8.50 20.18
CA SER A 2 7.99 -7.23 20.12
C SER A 2 7.01 -7.06 21.29
N ASP A 3 6.77 -8.12 22.05
CA ASP A 3 5.87 -8.24 23.19
C ASP A 3 6.61 -8.43 24.53
N SER A 4 7.79 -7.85 24.66
CA SER A 4 8.59 -7.93 25.89
C SER A 4 8.38 -6.69 26.76
N LEU A 5 8.74 -6.78 28.03
CA LEU A 5 8.86 -5.60 28.89
C LEU A 5 10.11 -4.82 28.52
N PHE A 6 9.93 -3.65 27.88
CA PHE A 6 11.01 -2.75 27.45
C PHE A 6 11.41 -1.74 28.51
N GLY A 7 10.54 -1.50 29.48
CA GLY A 7 10.74 -0.52 30.55
C GLY A 7 9.41 -0.01 31.11
N THR A 8 9.46 1.10 31.81
CA THR A 8 8.27 1.78 32.36
C THR A 8 8.29 3.27 32.02
N THR A 9 7.13 3.89 31.96
CA THR A 9 7.01 5.34 31.73
C THR A 9 5.92 5.96 32.59
N THR A 10 6.13 7.21 33.01
CA THR A 10 5.11 8.08 33.59
C THR A 10 4.60 9.11 32.58
N LEU A 11 5.00 9.03 31.31
CA LEU A 11 4.77 10.06 30.28
C LEU A 11 5.21 11.45 30.81
N SER A 12 6.45 11.54 31.27
CA SER A 12 7.04 12.78 31.84
C SER A 12 6.28 13.31 33.08
N GLY A 13 5.71 12.40 33.88
CA GLY A 13 4.96 12.78 35.08
C GLY A 13 3.47 13.04 34.87
N PHE A 14 2.98 12.89 33.61
CA PHE A 14 1.54 13.02 33.31
C PHE A 14 0.71 11.92 33.97
N LEU A 15 1.25 10.71 34.08
CA LEU A 15 0.58 9.60 34.73
C LEU A 15 0.93 9.55 36.23
N PRO A 16 -0.05 9.30 37.11
CA PRO A 16 0.16 9.22 38.55
C PRO A 16 1.02 8.02 38.99
N LYS A 17 1.12 7.00 38.15
CA LYS A 17 1.94 5.79 38.34
C LYS A 17 2.63 5.40 37.05
N ALA A 18 3.83 4.84 37.16
CA ALA A 18 4.52 4.27 36.00
C ALA A 18 3.74 3.09 35.43
N ILE A 19 3.60 3.07 34.12
CA ILE A 19 3.02 1.95 33.36
C ILE A 19 4.11 1.25 32.56
N PRO A 20 3.99 -0.08 32.31
CA PRO A 20 4.95 -0.83 31.52
C PRO A 20 4.85 -0.47 30.02
N ILE A 21 6.00 -0.49 29.35
CA ILE A 21 6.09 -0.45 27.88
C ILE A 21 6.24 -1.89 27.43
N CYS A 22 5.17 -2.49 26.88
CA CYS A 22 5.10 -3.91 26.58
C CYS A 22 5.03 -4.24 25.08
N GLY A 23 4.92 -3.24 24.21
CA GLY A 23 4.87 -3.42 22.75
C GLY A 23 5.73 -2.38 22.04
N VAL A 24 6.65 -2.85 21.19
CA VAL A 24 7.47 -1.99 20.33
C VAL A 24 7.50 -2.59 18.92
N LEU A 25 7.07 -1.81 17.94
CA LEU A 25 7.06 -2.16 16.52
C LEU A 25 7.47 -0.94 15.70
N GLY A 26 8.10 -1.14 14.54
CA GLY A 26 8.19 -0.10 13.52
C GLY A 26 6.79 0.27 13.01
N ASP A 27 6.60 1.50 12.58
CA ASP A 27 5.28 2.05 12.17
C ASP A 27 4.57 1.20 11.12
N SER A 28 5.28 0.83 10.05
CA SER A 28 4.74 -0.01 8.97
C SER A 28 4.40 -1.44 9.44
N HIS A 29 5.19 -2.01 10.35
CA HIS A 29 4.93 -3.31 10.95
C HIS A 29 3.76 -3.26 11.95
N ALA A 30 3.66 -2.16 12.70
CA ALA A 30 2.51 -1.90 13.54
C ALA A 30 1.23 -1.74 12.71
N ALA A 31 1.27 -1.01 11.58
CA ALA A 31 0.15 -0.93 10.67
C ALA A 31 -0.26 -2.30 10.08
N LEU A 32 0.71 -3.17 9.78
CA LEU A 32 0.44 -4.55 9.34
C LEU A 32 -0.33 -5.33 10.41
N LEU A 33 0.10 -5.25 11.68
CA LEU A 33 -0.60 -5.86 12.80
C LEU A 33 -1.98 -5.20 13.01
N GLY A 34 -2.05 -3.86 12.96
CA GLY A 34 -3.28 -3.11 13.08
C GLY A 34 -4.30 -3.43 11.98
N GLN A 35 -3.85 -3.75 10.79
CA GLN A 35 -4.68 -4.27 9.69
C GLN A 35 -5.17 -5.71 9.92
N ASN A 36 -4.69 -6.40 10.97
CA ASN A 36 -4.93 -7.83 11.19
C ASN A 36 -4.35 -8.71 10.06
N CYS A 37 -3.22 -8.30 9.48
CA CYS A 37 -2.50 -9.10 8.48
C CYS A 37 -1.57 -10.09 9.18
N ILE A 38 -2.14 -11.13 9.80
CA ILE A 38 -1.44 -12.10 10.65
C ILE A 38 -1.27 -13.48 10.01
N LYS A 39 -1.83 -13.69 8.83
CA LYS A 39 -1.74 -14.98 8.11
C LYS A 39 -0.87 -14.83 6.86
N PRO A 40 -0.10 -15.88 6.48
CA PRO A 40 0.66 -15.86 5.24
C PRO A 40 -0.22 -15.52 4.02
N GLY A 41 0.29 -14.64 3.14
CA GLY A 41 -0.42 -14.13 1.96
C GLY A 41 -1.31 -12.91 2.23
N GLN A 42 -1.62 -12.59 3.49
CA GLN A 42 -2.30 -11.32 3.79
C GLN A 42 -1.35 -10.16 3.59
N THR A 43 -1.85 -9.15 2.90
CA THR A 43 -1.03 -8.04 2.42
C THR A 43 -1.67 -6.72 2.81
N LYS A 44 -0.85 -5.78 3.30
CA LYS A 44 -1.27 -4.40 3.52
C LYS A 44 -0.56 -3.45 2.56
N ALA A 45 -1.23 -2.34 2.23
CA ALA A 45 -0.62 -1.20 1.59
C ALA A 45 -1.06 0.10 2.28
N THR A 46 -0.10 0.83 2.83
CA THR A 46 -0.35 2.17 3.39
C THR A 46 -0.03 3.21 2.32
N TYR A 47 -1.05 3.97 1.93
CA TYR A 47 -0.97 5.03 0.91
C TYR A 47 -0.65 6.37 1.58
N GLY A 48 0.57 6.84 1.44
CA GLY A 48 1.03 8.14 1.92
C GLY A 48 1.54 9.00 0.77
N THR A 49 2.54 9.85 1.01
CA THR A 49 3.34 10.53 -0.03
C THR A 49 3.95 9.51 -0.98
N GLY A 50 4.66 8.52 -0.43
CA GLY A 50 4.93 7.21 -1.02
C GLY A 50 3.99 6.16 -0.44
N SER A 51 4.25 4.88 -0.71
CA SER A 51 3.50 3.77 -0.11
C SER A 51 4.43 2.69 0.40
N SER A 52 4.04 2.09 1.53
CA SER A 52 4.65 0.89 2.07
C SER A 52 3.72 -0.29 1.88
N VAL A 53 4.21 -1.31 1.18
CA VAL A 53 3.48 -2.56 0.92
C VAL A 53 4.18 -3.70 1.63
N MET A 54 3.45 -4.50 2.37
CA MET A 54 3.98 -5.64 3.12
C MET A 54 3.07 -6.86 2.97
N MET A 55 3.68 -8.01 2.69
CA MET A 55 3.00 -9.30 2.67
C MET A 55 3.54 -10.19 3.79
N GLN A 56 2.65 -10.69 4.64
CA GLN A 56 2.98 -11.66 5.69
C GLN A 56 3.41 -12.99 5.07
N THR A 57 4.55 -13.54 5.51
CA THR A 57 5.08 -14.85 5.05
C THR A 57 5.09 -15.92 6.15
N GLY A 58 4.60 -15.57 7.36
CA GLY A 58 4.60 -16.44 8.52
C GLY A 58 6.00 -16.66 9.09
N GLU A 59 6.24 -17.83 9.64
CA GLU A 59 7.54 -18.23 10.22
C GLU A 59 8.59 -18.54 9.13
N LYS A 60 8.22 -18.46 7.83
CA LYS A 60 9.13 -18.72 6.71
C LYS A 60 9.85 -17.45 6.29
N LEU A 61 11.17 -17.42 6.46
CA LEU A 61 12.02 -16.39 5.86
C LEU A 61 12.06 -16.61 4.35
N VAL A 62 11.55 -15.63 3.59
CA VAL A 62 11.56 -15.64 2.12
C VAL A 62 12.57 -14.62 1.64
N THR A 63 13.60 -15.06 0.91
CA THR A 63 14.52 -14.15 0.23
C THR A 63 13.94 -13.78 -1.12
N SER A 64 13.70 -12.50 -1.34
CA SER A 64 13.19 -12.01 -2.63
C SER A 64 14.20 -12.18 -3.75
N ARG A 65 13.69 -12.53 -4.94
CA ARG A 65 14.45 -12.56 -6.21
C ARG A 65 13.99 -11.44 -7.16
N ASN A 66 12.99 -10.68 -6.74
CA ASN A 66 12.34 -9.65 -7.54
C ASN A 66 12.54 -8.23 -6.97
N GLY A 67 13.66 -7.99 -6.26
CA GLY A 67 14.03 -6.65 -5.79
C GLY A 67 13.24 -6.16 -4.56
N LEU A 68 12.62 -7.06 -3.79
CA LEU A 68 11.92 -6.71 -2.57
C LEU A 68 12.82 -6.92 -1.34
N ALA A 69 12.53 -6.21 -0.25
CA ALA A 69 13.17 -6.46 1.03
C ALA A 69 12.48 -7.60 1.78
N THR A 70 13.25 -8.31 2.61
CA THR A 70 12.72 -9.25 3.60
C THR A 70 13.03 -8.69 4.98
N SER A 71 12.05 -8.58 5.83
CA SER A 71 12.22 -8.09 7.20
C SER A 71 11.44 -8.94 8.21
N LEU A 72 11.75 -8.71 9.49
CA LEU A 72 10.99 -9.31 10.59
C LEU A 72 9.64 -8.58 10.70
N ALA A 73 8.53 -9.31 10.62
CA ALA A 73 7.21 -8.75 10.93
C ALA A 73 7.12 -8.36 12.40
N TRP A 74 7.31 -9.34 13.24
CA TRP A 74 7.32 -9.21 14.70
C TRP A 74 7.84 -10.48 15.38
N GLY A 75 8.11 -10.36 16.67
CA GLY A 75 8.29 -11.51 17.55
C GLY A 75 7.22 -11.45 18.64
N LEU A 76 6.17 -12.26 18.53
CA LEU A 76 5.05 -12.31 19.45
C LEU A 76 4.85 -13.73 19.98
N ASN A 77 4.55 -13.87 21.27
CA ASN A 77 4.26 -15.16 21.92
C ASN A 77 5.34 -16.24 21.67
N GLY A 78 6.61 -15.83 21.65
CA GLY A 78 7.73 -16.75 21.42
C GLY A 78 7.95 -17.14 19.97
N LYS A 79 7.16 -16.63 19.01
CA LYS A 79 7.30 -16.89 17.58
C LYS A 79 7.84 -15.67 16.87
N VAL A 80 8.68 -15.91 15.87
CA VAL A 80 9.19 -14.89 14.96
C VAL A 80 8.55 -15.08 13.58
N GLU A 81 7.98 -14.02 13.06
CA GLU A 81 7.35 -14.01 11.74
C GLU A 81 8.01 -12.98 10.83
N TYR A 82 7.89 -13.20 9.54
CA TYR A 82 8.57 -12.43 8.50
C TYR A 82 7.59 -11.81 7.51
N VAL A 83 8.06 -10.78 6.80
CA VAL A 83 7.35 -10.14 5.70
C VAL A 83 8.26 -9.94 4.49
N LEU A 84 7.65 -9.93 3.32
CA LEU A 84 8.21 -9.25 2.16
C LEU A 84 7.73 -7.81 2.15
N GLU A 85 8.62 -6.88 1.82
CA GLU A 85 8.40 -5.45 1.88
C GLU A 85 8.84 -4.78 0.57
N GLY A 86 8.03 -3.85 0.08
CA GLY A 86 8.37 -2.96 -1.02
C GLY A 86 7.86 -1.56 -0.74
N ASN A 87 8.69 -0.56 -1.05
CA ASN A 87 8.37 0.84 -0.87
C ASN A 87 8.31 1.55 -2.22
N LEU A 88 7.28 2.37 -2.40
CA LEU A 88 7.07 3.24 -3.55
C LEU A 88 7.29 4.69 -3.14
N ASN A 89 8.11 5.41 -3.91
CA ASN A 89 8.44 6.79 -3.60
C ASN A 89 7.28 7.75 -3.92
N TYR A 90 6.51 7.47 -4.96
CA TYR A 90 5.52 8.39 -5.51
C TYR A 90 4.16 7.72 -5.67
N THR A 91 3.26 7.99 -4.73
CA THR A 91 1.84 7.63 -4.76
C THR A 91 0.99 8.88 -4.51
N GLY A 92 0.72 9.27 -3.28
CA GLY A 92 0.04 10.53 -2.98
C GLY A 92 0.79 11.76 -3.46
N ALA A 93 2.13 11.67 -3.59
CA ALA A 93 2.95 12.72 -4.19
C ALA A 93 2.58 13.01 -5.65
N VAL A 94 2.08 12.02 -6.41
CA VAL A 94 1.56 12.23 -7.78
C VAL A 94 0.36 13.18 -7.76
N ILE A 95 -0.56 12.98 -6.83
CA ILE A 95 -1.74 13.85 -6.69
C ILE A 95 -1.31 15.26 -6.28
N THR A 96 -0.31 15.36 -5.39
CA THR A 96 0.27 16.65 -4.99
C THR A 96 0.90 17.36 -6.18
N TRP A 97 1.67 16.66 -7.02
CA TRP A 97 2.27 17.20 -8.24
C TRP A 97 1.21 17.66 -9.23
N LEU A 98 0.18 16.85 -9.50
CA LEU A 98 -0.94 17.21 -10.36
C LEU A 98 -1.67 18.48 -9.88
N LYS A 99 -1.71 18.69 -8.55
CA LYS A 99 -2.37 19.85 -7.95
C LYS A 99 -1.48 21.08 -7.89
N LYS A 100 -0.27 20.95 -7.37
CA LYS A 100 0.57 22.10 -7.02
C LYS A 100 1.50 22.55 -8.15
N ASP A 101 2.08 21.59 -8.87
CA ASP A 101 3.17 21.88 -9.80
C ASP A 101 2.65 22.06 -11.24
N VAL A 102 1.70 21.23 -11.68
CA VAL A 102 1.13 21.33 -13.05
C VAL A 102 -0.31 21.89 -13.07
N ALA A 103 -0.90 22.18 -11.90
CA ALA A 103 -2.20 22.83 -11.75
C ALA A 103 -3.35 22.15 -12.53
N LEU A 104 -3.31 20.81 -12.61
CA LEU A 104 -4.38 20.02 -13.22
C LEU A 104 -5.49 19.64 -12.24
N LEU A 105 -5.34 19.93 -10.95
CA LEU A 105 -6.33 19.71 -9.90
C LEU A 105 -6.49 20.96 -9.04
N ALA A 106 -7.72 21.33 -8.73
CA ALA A 106 -8.02 22.36 -7.74
C ALA A 106 -7.98 21.80 -6.28
N GLY A 107 -8.28 20.52 -6.12
CA GLY A 107 -8.25 19.81 -4.84
C GLY A 107 -8.17 18.30 -5.02
N ASP A 108 -7.80 17.59 -3.95
CA ASP A 108 -7.57 16.13 -4.02
C ASP A 108 -8.83 15.35 -4.42
N ALA A 109 -10.01 15.77 -3.94
CA ALA A 109 -11.29 15.14 -4.26
C ALA A 109 -11.67 15.26 -5.76
N GLU A 110 -11.18 16.30 -6.46
CA GLU A 110 -11.44 16.46 -7.89
C GLU A 110 -10.81 15.35 -8.72
N SER A 111 -9.75 14.71 -8.22
CA SER A 111 -9.07 13.62 -8.91
C SER A 111 -9.99 12.44 -9.22
N GLU A 112 -10.89 12.09 -8.31
CA GLU A 112 -11.88 11.04 -8.53
C GLU A 112 -12.89 11.44 -9.61
N THR A 113 -13.41 12.65 -9.54
CA THR A 113 -14.40 13.15 -10.50
C THR A 113 -13.84 13.17 -11.91
N LEU A 114 -12.62 13.69 -12.09
CA LEU A 114 -11.94 13.71 -13.39
C LEU A 114 -11.61 12.31 -13.90
N ALA A 115 -11.09 11.43 -13.04
CA ALA A 115 -10.78 10.06 -13.45
C ALA A 115 -12.04 9.31 -13.93
N ARG A 116 -13.19 9.52 -13.28
CA ARG A 116 -14.47 8.94 -13.70
C ARG A 116 -15.03 9.55 -14.99
N SER A 117 -14.74 10.81 -15.28
CA SER A 117 -15.21 11.50 -16.49
C SER A 117 -14.33 11.30 -17.71
N ALA A 118 -13.11 10.79 -17.53
CA ALA A 118 -12.17 10.55 -18.61
C ALA A 118 -12.70 9.50 -19.59
N ASN A 119 -12.28 9.63 -20.85
CA ASN A 119 -12.63 8.65 -21.88
C ASN A 119 -12.15 7.24 -21.47
N PRO A 120 -13.04 6.26 -21.33
CA PRO A 120 -12.66 4.91 -20.93
C PRO A 120 -11.77 4.18 -21.94
N ALA A 121 -11.80 4.59 -23.20
CA ALA A 121 -10.95 4.03 -24.26
C ALA A 121 -9.56 4.66 -24.34
N ASP A 122 -9.29 5.74 -23.59
CA ASP A 122 -7.98 6.39 -23.56
C ASP A 122 -6.93 5.48 -22.91
N LYS A 123 -5.76 5.43 -23.51
CA LYS A 123 -4.62 4.58 -23.12
C LYS A 123 -3.41 5.41 -22.72
N THR A 124 -3.64 6.55 -22.09
CA THR A 124 -2.57 7.36 -21.52
C THR A 124 -2.08 6.72 -20.23
N TYR A 125 -0.78 6.52 -20.10
CA TYR A 125 -0.11 6.01 -18.91
C TYR A 125 0.87 7.04 -18.38
N PHE A 126 0.98 7.12 -17.07
CA PHE A 126 1.94 7.97 -16.39
C PHE A 126 2.86 7.12 -15.50
N VAL A 127 4.17 7.17 -15.74
CA VAL A 127 5.19 6.53 -14.88
C VAL A 127 5.83 7.63 -14.03
N PRO A 128 5.61 7.66 -12.70
CA PRO A 128 6.03 8.77 -11.85
C PRO A 128 7.48 8.61 -11.35
N ALA A 129 8.42 8.42 -12.24
CA ALA A 129 9.84 8.28 -11.92
C ALA A 129 10.51 9.65 -11.69
N PHE A 130 9.99 10.48 -10.77
CA PHE A 130 10.51 11.83 -10.52
C PHE A 130 11.94 11.84 -9.96
N THR A 131 12.35 10.81 -9.25
CA THR A 131 13.74 10.58 -8.77
C THR A 131 14.14 9.13 -8.98
N GLY A 132 13.89 8.61 -10.18
CA GLY A 132 14.05 7.19 -10.48
C GLY A 132 12.87 6.33 -10.06
N LEU A 133 12.99 5.04 -10.31
CA LEU A 133 12.06 3.99 -9.87
C LEU A 133 12.66 3.18 -8.74
N GLY A 134 11.92 3.05 -7.63
CA GLY A 134 12.25 2.17 -6.52
C GLY A 134 11.93 0.70 -6.82
N ALA A 135 11.58 -0.06 -5.79
CA ALA A 135 11.16 -1.45 -5.94
C ALA A 135 9.98 -1.60 -6.94
N PRO A 136 9.96 -2.63 -7.78
CA PRO A 136 10.94 -3.70 -7.91
C PRO A 136 12.06 -3.40 -8.93
N TYR A 137 12.09 -2.22 -9.53
CA TYR A 137 12.94 -1.87 -10.69
C TYR A 137 14.34 -1.39 -10.31
N TRP A 138 14.45 -0.62 -9.23
CA TRP A 138 15.72 -0.07 -8.68
C TRP A 138 16.57 0.68 -9.71
N ASP A 139 15.95 1.58 -10.46
CA ASP A 139 16.58 2.38 -11.48
C ASP A 139 16.56 3.86 -11.08
N SER A 140 17.70 4.41 -10.70
CA SER A 140 17.87 5.81 -10.29
C SER A 140 17.88 6.80 -11.46
N GLU A 141 18.13 6.32 -12.67
CA GLU A 141 18.24 7.15 -13.88
C GLU A 141 16.91 7.29 -14.61
N ALA A 142 15.93 6.42 -14.31
CA ALA A 142 14.61 6.51 -14.89
C ALA A 142 13.97 7.88 -14.62
N THR A 143 13.32 8.45 -15.62
CA THR A 143 12.63 9.74 -15.54
C THR A 143 11.13 9.59 -15.70
N GLY A 144 10.36 10.55 -15.16
CA GLY A 144 8.91 10.55 -15.31
C GLY A 144 8.48 10.54 -16.78
N LEU A 145 7.51 9.68 -17.13
CA LEU A 145 7.06 9.49 -18.50
C LEU A 145 5.53 9.56 -18.58
N LEU A 146 5.02 10.36 -19.49
CA LEU A 146 3.62 10.34 -19.93
C LEU A 146 3.58 9.84 -21.38
N THR A 147 2.93 8.69 -21.61
CA THR A 147 2.90 8.00 -22.90
C THR A 147 1.47 7.63 -23.30
N GLY A 148 1.25 7.28 -24.58
CA GLY A 148 -0.06 6.93 -25.10
C GLY A 148 -0.97 8.13 -25.39
N ILE A 149 -0.44 9.34 -25.38
CA ILE A 149 -1.18 10.59 -25.65
C ILE A 149 -1.69 10.59 -27.09
N THR A 150 -2.95 10.97 -27.25
CA THR A 150 -3.59 11.18 -28.54
C THR A 150 -4.17 12.59 -28.61
N ARG A 151 -4.72 12.97 -29.76
CA ARG A 151 -5.39 14.29 -29.92
C ARG A 151 -6.58 14.46 -28.94
N THR A 152 -7.20 13.38 -28.50
CA THR A 152 -8.34 13.41 -27.58
C THR A 152 -7.95 13.34 -26.11
N THR A 153 -6.67 13.14 -25.80
CA THR A 153 -6.16 13.15 -24.44
C THR A 153 -6.20 14.58 -23.90
N GLY A 154 -6.99 14.78 -22.88
CA GLY A 154 -7.16 16.07 -22.20
C GLY A 154 -6.80 15.98 -20.71
N ARG A 155 -7.24 16.99 -19.97
CA ARG A 155 -7.01 17.12 -18.53
C ARG A 155 -7.50 15.89 -17.75
N ALA A 156 -8.70 15.39 -18.08
CA ALA A 156 -9.30 14.27 -17.38
C ALA A 156 -8.50 12.98 -17.56
N GLU A 157 -8.01 12.72 -18.78
CA GLU A 157 -7.21 11.53 -19.11
C GLU A 157 -5.84 11.58 -18.43
N ILE A 158 -5.19 12.74 -18.38
CA ILE A 158 -3.90 12.90 -17.67
C ILE A 158 -4.08 12.69 -16.18
N VAL A 159 -5.12 13.25 -15.56
CA VAL A 159 -5.41 13.05 -14.15
C VAL A 159 -5.74 11.58 -13.86
N LYS A 160 -6.54 10.94 -14.71
CA LYS A 160 -6.83 9.50 -14.63
C LYS A 160 -5.55 8.68 -14.66
N ALA A 161 -4.64 8.93 -15.60
CA ALA A 161 -3.36 8.23 -15.70
C ALA A 161 -2.52 8.43 -14.41
N GLY A 162 -2.53 9.61 -13.81
CA GLY A 162 -1.88 9.90 -12.54
C GLY A 162 -2.52 9.19 -11.33
N VAL A 163 -3.83 8.99 -11.32
CA VAL A 163 -4.52 8.20 -10.29
C VAL A 163 -4.25 6.71 -10.49
N GLU A 164 -4.38 6.22 -11.71
CA GLU A 164 -4.20 4.80 -12.05
C GLU A 164 -2.75 4.31 -11.84
N CYS A 165 -1.73 5.18 -12.05
CA CYS A 165 -0.34 4.80 -11.85
C CYS A 165 -0.04 4.38 -10.41
N ILE A 166 -0.79 4.89 -9.43
CA ILE A 166 -0.67 4.49 -8.02
C ILE A 166 -1.04 3.01 -7.87
N ALA A 167 -2.18 2.61 -8.45
CA ALA A 167 -2.64 1.23 -8.39
C ALA A 167 -1.74 0.28 -9.17
N TYR A 168 -1.24 0.67 -10.32
CA TYR A 168 -0.30 -0.14 -11.10
C TYR A 168 0.99 -0.43 -10.33
N GLN A 169 1.61 0.59 -9.73
CA GLN A 169 2.83 0.42 -8.94
C GLN A 169 2.63 -0.54 -7.76
N ILE A 170 1.51 -0.42 -7.04
CA ILE A 170 1.18 -1.33 -5.94
C ILE A 170 0.95 -2.75 -6.48
N THR A 171 0.28 -2.88 -7.61
CA THR A 171 0.06 -4.18 -8.27
C THR A 171 1.38 -4.84 -8.64
N ASP A 172 2.35 -4.10 -9.19
CA ASP A 172 3.69 -4.62 -9.46
C ASP A 172 4.32 -5.25 -8.21
N LEU A 173 4.23 -4.56 -7.05
CA LEU A 173 4.80 -5.06 -5.80
C LEU A 173 4.06 -6.31 -5.29
N VAL A 174 2.73 -6.28 -5.21
CA VAL A 174 1.98 -7.41 -4.62
C VAL A 174 2.07 -8.66 -5.47
N LEU A 175 2.15 -8.55 -6.79
CA LEU A 175 2.37 -9.69 -7.68
C LEU A 175 3.77 -10.28 -7.51
N ARG A 176 4.82 -9.45 -7.33
CA ARG A 176 6.18 -9.91 -7.04
C ARG A 176 6.28 -10.55 -5.67
N MET A 177 5.59 -10.00 -4.66
CA MET A 177 5.49 -10.60 -3.33
C MET A 177 4.86 -12.00 -3.39
N ALA A 178 3.74 -12.13 -4.07
CA ALA A 178 3.06 -13.41 -4.25
C ALA A 178 3.94 -14.45 -4.95
N GLN A 179 4.66 -14.03 -6.01
CA GLN A 179 5.59 -14.87 -6.74
C GLN A 179 6.76 -15.35 -5.87
N ASP A 180 7.42 -14.44 -5.14
CA ASP A 180 8.57 -14.76 -4.29
C ASP A 180 8.19 -15.63 -3.08
N ALA A 181 7.05 -15.36 -2.48
CA ALA A 181 6.55 -16.13 -1.35
C ALA A 181 6.01 -17.52 -1.76
N GLY A 182 5.63 -17.68 -3.04
CA GLY A 182 4.90 -18.85 -3.51
C GLY A 182 3.51 -18.94 -2.87
N LEU A 183 2.90 -17.78 -2.57
CA LEU A 183 1.60 -17.64 -1.94
C LEU A 183 0.63 -16.91 -2.89
N ALA A 184 -0.64 -17.29 -2.86
CA ALA A 184 -1.66 -16.48 -3.50
C ALA A 184 -1.88 -15.18 -2.70
N LEU A 185 -2.06 -14.06 -3.40
CA LEU A 185 -2.57 -12.84 -2.80
C LEU A 185 -4.03 -13.10 -2.40
N ALA A 186 -4.31 -13.12 -1.09
CA ALA A 186 -5.64 -13.44 -0.59
C ALA A 186 -6.57 -12.21 -0.62
N GLU A 187 -6.05 -11.07 -0.17
CA GLU A 187 -6.72 -9.77 -0.12
C GLU A 187 -5.68 -8.68 0.02
N LEU A 188 -6.04 -7.45 -0.31
CA LEU A 188 -5.21 -6.28 -0.11
C LEU A 188 -5.92 -5.33 0.87
N ARG A 189 -5.39 -5.21 2.08
CA ARG A 189 -5.87 -4.30 3.11
C ARG A 189 -5.15 -2.96 3.00
N VAL A 190 -5.89 -1.88 2.92
CA VAL A 190 -5.31 -0.59 2.57
C VAL A 190 -5.74 0.51 3.54
N ASP A 191 -4.84 1.46 3.76
CA ASP A 191 -5.07 2.65 4.58
C ASP A 191 -4.35 3.87 4.02
N GLY A 192 -4.55 5.01 4.66
CA GLY A 192 -3.95 6.28 4.30
C GLY A 192 -4.86 7.19 3.48
N GLY A 193 -4.46 8.45 3.32
CA GLY A 193 -5.29 9.50 2.73
C GLY A 193 -5.88 9.19 1.35
N PRO A 194 -5.10 8.68 0.39
CA PRO A 194 -5.59 8.33 -0.95
C PRO A 194 -6.72 7.30 -0.99
N THR A 195 -6.94 6.51 0.08
CA THR A 195 -8.04 5.52 0.14
C THR A 195 -9.43 6.16 0.19
N ALA A 196 -9.52 7.47 0.38
CA ALA A 196 -10.75 8.22 0.25
C ALA A 196 -11.26 8.28 -1.21
N ASN A 197 -10.36 8.12 -2.20
CA ASN A 197 -10.71 8.10 -3.62
C ASN A 197 -11.28 6.73 -4.02
N GLY A 198 -12.61 6.66 -4.17
CA GLY A 198 -13.31 5.42 -4.50
C GLY A 198 -13.00 4.88 -5.91
N TYR A 199 -12.62 5.76 -6.85
CA TYR A 199 -12.14 5.32 -8.17
C TYR A 199 -10.82 4.57 -8.04
N LEU A 200 -9.86 5.13 -7.31
CA LEU A 200 -8.55 4.50 -7.08
C LEU A 200 -8.71 3.14 -6.40
N MET A 201 -9.57 3.04 -5.38
CA MET A 201 -9.75 1.78 -4.65
C MET A 201 -10.39 0.70 -5.52
N GLN A 202 -11.39 1.05 -6.34
CA GLN A 202 -11.97 0.09 -7.29
C GLN A 202 -10.93 -0.33 -8.33
N PHE A 203 -10.19 0.61 -8.89
CA PHE A 203 -9.15 0.32 -9.88
C PHE A 203 -8.01 -0.52 -9.29
N GLN A 204 -7.64 -0.28 -8.03
CA GLN A 204 -6.67 -1.13 -7.32
C GLN A 204 -7.17 -2.57 -7.18
N SER A 205 -8.44 -2.77 -6.83
CA SER A 205 -9.03 -4.10 -6.75
C SER A 205 -9.04 -4.80 -8.10
N ASP A 206 -9.40 -4.07 -9.15
CA ASP A 206 -9.41 -4.57 -10.53
C ASP A 206 -8.00 -5.01 -10.97
N MET A 207 -6.96 -4.20 -10.69
CA MET A 207 -5.58 -4.49 -11.09
C MET A 207 -4.91 -5.56 -10.22
N ALA A 208 -5.17 -5.60 -8.92
CA ALA A 208 -4.62 -6.64 -8.05
C ALA A 208 -5.37 -7.98 -8.20
N GLY A 209 -6.56 -7.99 -8.79
CA GLY A 209 -7.40 -9.17 -8.98
C GLY A 209 -7.97 -9.75 -7.69
N VAL A 210 -7.97 -8.97 -6.59
CA VAL A 210 -8.45 -9.39 -5.27
C VAL A 210 -9.30 -8.30 -4.63
N GLU A 211 -9.98 -8.68 -3.55
CA GLU A 211 -10.68 -7.71 -2.72
C GLU A 211 -9.69 -6.70 -2.12
N VAL A 212 -10.02 -5.40 -2.23
CA VAL A 212 -9.37 -4.30 -1.52
C VAL A 212 -10.28 -3.86 -0.39
N SER A 213 -9.76 -3.83 0.84
CA SER A 213 -10.55 -3.46 2.02
C SER A 213 -9.92 -2.30 2.79
N VAL A 214 -10.74 -1.28 3.07
CA VAL A 214 -10.37 -0.04 3.78
C VAL A 214 -11.04 -0.04 5.15
N PRO A 215 -10.30 -0.06 6.26
CA PRO A 215 -10.89 0.00 7.59
C PRO A 215 -11.39 1.41 7.94
N ASP A 216 -12.26 1.49 8.93
CA ASP A 216 -12.76 2.75 9.52
C ASP A 216 -11.77 3.40 10.51
N ILE A 217 -10.70 2.68 10.89
CA ILE A 217 -9.63 3.17 11.75
C ILE A 217 -8.58 3.90 10.89
N GLN A 218 -8.33 5.18 11.20
CA GLN A 218 -7.37 6.01 10.45
C GLN A 218 -5.92 5.76 10.86
N GLU A 219 -5.65 5.56 12.17
CA GLU A 219 -4.29 5.44 12.73
C GLU A 219 -3.98 3.97 13.08
N LEU A 220 -3.68 3.20 12.06
CA LEU A 220 -3.42 1.76 12.21
C LEU A 220 -2.06 1.43 12.82
N SER A 221 -1.06 2.30 12.67
CA SER A 221 0.24 2.12 13.33
C SER A 221 0.10 2.22 14.83
N GLY A 222 -0.62 3.23 15.32
CA GLY A 222 -0.94 3.38 16.73
C GLY A 222 -1.79 2.24 17.26
N PHE A 223 -2.83 1.83 16.51
CA PHE A 223 -3.68 0.71 16.88
C PHE A 223 -2.90 -0.62 16.95
N GLY A 224 -2.03 -0.90 15.97
CA GLY A 224 -1.20 -2.11 15.98
C GLY A 224 -0.18 -2.14 17.11
N ALA A 225 0.44 -1.01 17.45
CA ALA A 225 1.31 -0.90 18.61
C ALA A 225 0.54 -1.13 19.91
N ALA A 226 -0.69 -0.60 20.03
CA ALA A 226 -1.58 -0.85 21.16
C ALA A 226 -1.99 -2.33 21.23
N CYS A 227 -2.27 -2.98 20.09
CA CYS A 227 -2.53 -4.43 20.04
C CYS A 227 -1.34 -5.24 20.58
N ALA A 228 -0.11 -4.95 20.11
CA ALA A 228 1.09 -5.65 20.59
C ALA A 228 1.27 -5.51 22.11
N ALA A 229 1.13 -4.29 22.65
CA ALA A 229 1.20 -4.04 24.08
C ALA A 229 0.05 -4.71 24.84
N GLY A 230 -1.16 -4.67 24.29
CA GLY A 230 -2.34 -5.32 24.88
C GLY A 230 -2.23 -6.85 24.93
N PHE A 231 -1.67 -7.47 23.90
CA PHE A 231 -1.40 -8.91 23.87
C PHE A 231 -0.35 -9.30 24.91
N ALA A 232 0.76 -8.56 24.97
CA ALA A 232 1.83 -8.80 25.94
C ALA A 232 1.38 -8.65 27.41
N SER A 233 0.48 -7.70 27.68
CA SER A 233 -0.05 -7.44 29.01
C SER A 233 -1.29 -8.26 29.38
N GLY A 234 -1.85 -9.03 28.43
CA GLY A 234 -3.09 -9.79 28.60
C GLY A 234 -4.37 -8.91 28.64
N LEU A 235 -4.28 -7.63 28.28
CA LEU A 235 -5.42 -6.71 28.22
C LEU A 235 -6.30 -6.96 26.99
N TYR A 236 -5.73 -7.40 25.88
CA TYR A 236 -6.43 -7.68 24.63
C TYR A 236 -6.33 -9.16 24.26
N ASN A 237 -7.43 -9.67 23.72
CA ASN A 237 -7.47 -11.00 23.14
C ASN A 237 -7.22 -10.90 21.62
N PRO A 238 -6.16 -11.53 21.08
CA PRO A 238 -5.88 -11.51 19.63
C PRO A 238 -7.05 -12.01 18.76
N GLY A 239 -7.87 -12.90 19.29
CA GLY A 239 -9.02 -13.47 18.57
C GLY A 239 -10.24 -12.55 18.44
N THR A 240 -10.32 -11.47 19.23
CA THR A 240 -11.52 -10.61 19.27
C THR A 240 -11.22 -9.12 19.15
N VAL A 241 -9.97 -8.69 19.25
CA VAL A 241 -9.63 -7.25 19.24
C VAL A 241 -10.03 -6.55 17.95
N TYR A 242 -10.16 -7.29 16.85
CA TYR A 242 -10.54 -6.77 15.53
C TYR A 242 -12.03 -6.89 15.20
N ASP A 243 -12.87 -7.52 16.05
CA ASP A 243 -14.29 -7.82 15.74
C ASP A 243 -15.14 -6.56 15.51
N GLY A 244 -14.75 -5.43 16.11
CA GLY A 244 -15.44 -4.14 15.93
C GLY A 244 -15.02 -3.34 14.71
N MET A 245 -13.95 -3.76 14.00
CA MET A 245 -13.39 -3.01 12.87
C MET A 245 -14.30 -3.13 11.64
N GLN A 246 -14.96 -2.04 11.27
CA GLN A 246 -15.73 -1.97 10.03
C GLN A 246 -14.80 -1.76 8.84
N ARG A 247 -15.16 -2.34 7.68
CA ARG A 247 -14.35 -2.23 6.45
C ARG A 247 -15.25 -1.92 5.26
N ARG A 248 -14.82 -0.99 4.43
CA ARG A 248 -15.39 -0.76 3.10
C ARG A 248 -14.61 -1.60 2.09
N SER A 249 -15.31 -2.48 1.37
CA SER A 249 -14.72 -3.44 0.45
C SER A 249 -14.98 -3.06 -1.01
N TYR A 250 -13.99 -3.36 -1.85
CA TYR A 250 -14.04 -3.24 -3.31
C TYR A 250 -13.63 -4.59 -3.91
N THR A 251 -14.50 -5.17 -4.72
CA THR A 251 -14.23 -6.44 -5.41
C THR A 251 -13.91 -6.19 -6.88
N PRO A 252 -13.06 -7.02 -7.52
CA PRO A 252 -12.74 -6.90 -8.94
C PRO A 252 -14.00 -6.93 -9.81
N LYS A 253 -14.08 -6.00 -10.77
CA LYS A 253 -15.19 -5.87 -11.72
C LYS A 253 -14.74 -5.90 -13.17
N MET A 254 -13.45 -5.70 -13.40
CA MET A 254 -12.86 -5.70 -14.73
C MET A 254 -12.84 -7.09 -15.32
N THR A 255 -13.08 -7.22 -16.61
CA THR A 255 -12.90 -8.50 -17.31
C THR A 255 -11.42 -8.88 -17.39
N PRO A 256 -11.07 -10.18 -17.42
CA PRO A 256 -9.67 -10.59 -17.58
C PRO A 256 -9.00 -9.98 -18.82
N GLN A 257 -9.70 -9.88 -19.94
CA GLN A 257 -9.17 -9.29 -21.18
C GLN A 257 -8.83 -7.81 -21.01
N GLU A 258 -9.68 -7.04 -20.32
CA GLU A 258 -9.44 -5.64 -20.06
C GLU A 258 -8.29 -5.45 -19.07
N HIS A 259 -8.27 -6.24 -17.99
CA HIS A 259 -7.19 -6.28 -17.02
C HIS A 259 -5.83 -6.49 -17.71
N ASP A 260 -5.72 -7.58 -18.50
CA ASP A 260 -4.47 -7.95 -19.17
C ASP A 260 -4.02 -6.87 -20.16
N ALA A 261 -4.95 -6.29 -20.91
CA ALA A 261 -4.64 -5.23 -21.86
C ALA A 261 -4.13 -3.96 -21.15
N ARG A 262 -4.76 -3.56 -20.03
CA ARG A 262 -4.35 -2.39 -19.25
C ARG A 262 -3.00 -2.61 -18.57
N TYR A 263 -2.82 -3.77 -17.94
CA TYR A 263 -1.57 -4.08 -17.25
C TYR A 263 -0.39 -4.24 -18.22
N ALA A 264 -0.60 -4.85 -19.38
CA ALA A 264 0.41 -4.91 -20.44
C ALA A 264 0.79 -3.50 -20.96
N GLY A 265 -0.18 -2.58 -21.07
CA GLY A 265 0.07 -1.17 -21.40
C GLY A 265 0.94 -0.47 -20.35
N TRP A 266 0.65 -0.69 -19.07
CA TRP A 266 1.47 -0.19 -17.97
C TRP A 266 2.90 -0.74 -18.02
N GLN A 267 3.07 -2.05 -18.14
CA GLN A 267 4.38 -2.67 -18.25
C GLN A 267 5.20 -2.11 -19.40
N LYS A 268 4.56 -1.87 -20.55
CA LYS A 268 5.20 -1.22 -21.70
C LYS A 268 5.63 0.23 -21.38
N ALA A 269 4.80 0.99 -20.67
CA ALA A 269 5.14 2.35 -20.27
C ALA A 269 6.34 2.37 -19.32
N VAL A 270 6.38 1.45 -18.35
CA VAL A 270 7.53 1.30 -17.44
C VAL A 270 8.80 0.94 -18.23
N LEU A 271 8.73 -0.02 -19.15
CA LEU A 271 9.88 -0.37 -20.01
C LEU A 271 10.38 0.84 -20.81
N GLN A 272 9.51 1.72 -21.28
CA GLN A 272 9.91 2.96 -21.95
C GLN A 272 10.63 3.92 -21.01
N ALA A 273 10.20 4.02 -19.74
CA ALA A 273 10.85 4.86 -18.74
C ALA A 273 12.22 4.32 -18.28
N LEU A 274 12.48 3.04 -18.45
CA LEU A 274 13.76 2.37 -18.16
C LEU A 274 14.76 2.44 -19.33
N LEU A 275 14.37 2.93 -20.50
CA LEU A 275 15.23 3.15 -21.67
C LEU A 275 15.76 4.58 -21.61
N HIS A 276 16.96 4.77 -21.05
CA HIS A 276 17.62 6.08 -20.98
C HIS A 276 18.34 6.44 -22.27
#